data_00094e830786dc9b9a9ace9fb59d01d6
#
_entry.id   00094e830786dc9b9a9ace9fb59d01d6
#
_cell.length_a   1.000
_cell.length_b   1.000
_cell.length_c   1.000
_cell.angle_alpha   90.00
_cell.angle_beta   90.00
_cell.angle_gamma   90.00
#
_symmetry.space_group_name_H-M   'P 1'
#
loop_
_entity.id
_entity.type
_entity.pdbx_description
1 polymer ?
#
loop_
_entity_poly.entity_id
_entity_poly.type
_entity_poly.pdbx_seq_one_letter_code
_entity_poly.pdbx_strand_id
1 'polypeptide(L)'
;WLILDTPQDTEQLIECFVPKGEKAKQIFLPDGSEVWVNAESILIYPNTFKGDTRTLFLNGEANFKVSRDKKKPFIVKTATLDIEALGTTFNVESYSNSPQTIATLEEGKIKVSTKDSIPHETILSPNEQFIYDRDTHSREINIVDAQRLSNWKEGQLYFKNAPFGKLVKTIERKYNVTILYDQEKYKNN
;
A
#
# COMPACT_ATOMS: atom_id res chain seq x y z
N TRP A 1 -43.44 -27.97 -1.44
CA TRP A 1 -42.07 -27.80 -1.86
C TRP A 1 -41.56 -26.51 -1.21
N LEU A 2 -40.84 -26.64 -0.09
CA LEU A 2 -40.11 -25.56 0.51
C LEU A 2 -38.83 -25.37 -0.30
N ILE A 3 -38.76 -24.30 -1.08
CA ILE A 3 -37.49 -23.81 -1.61
C ILE A 3 -36.76 -23.21 -0.42
N LEU A 4 -35.77 -23.95 0.12
CA LEU A 4 -34.79 -23.39 1.01
C LEU A 4 -33.93 -22.44 0.16
N ASP A 5 -34.17 -21.15 0.35
CA ASP A 5 -33.26 -20.09 -0.14
C ASP A 5 -31.90 -20.35 0.53
N THR A 6 -31.00 -21.02 -0.18
CA THR A 6 -29.60 -21.02 0.23
C THR A 6 -29.13 -19.58 0.21
N PRO A 7 -28.52 -19.05 1.27
CA PRO A 7 -27.94 -17.72 1.23
C PRO A 7 -27.04 -17.66 0.02
N GLN A 8 -27.36 -16.80 -0.97
CA GLN A 8 -26.44 -16.53 -2.06
C GLN A 8 -25.18 -16.01 -1.40
N ASP A 9 -24.09 -16.75 -1.54
CA ASP A 9 -22.75 -16.35 -1.14
C ASP A 9 -22.32 -15.15 -2.01
N THR A 10 -22.87 -13.99 -1.69
CA THR A 10 -22.62 -12.75 -2.43
C THR A 10 -21.28 -12.19 -1.95
N GLU A 11 -20.41 -11.87 -2.89
CA GLU A 11 -19.19 -11.14 -2.61
C GLU A 11 -19.55 -9.76 -2.03
N GLN A 12 -19.11 -9.51 -0.80
CA GLN A 12 -19.31 -8.24 -0.11
C GLN A 12 -17.97 -7.57 0.11
N LEU A 13 -17.91 -6.26 -0.10
CA LEU A 13 -16.72 -5.47 0.18
C LEU A 13 -16.66 -5.12 1.67
N ILE A 14 -15.49 -5.33 2.25
CA ILE A 14 -15.15 -4.97 3.62
C ILE A 14 -14.22 -3.76 3.55
N GLU A 15 -14.50 -2.75 4.37
CA GLU A 15 -13.64 -1.61 4.58
C GLU A 15 -12.85 -1.75 5.88
N CYS A 16 -11.53 -1.65 5.81
CA CYS A 16 -10.65 -1.47 6.95
C CYS A 16 -10.13 -0.04 6.95
N PHE A 17 -10.67 0.80 7.82
CA PHE A 17 -10.19 2.15 8.05
C PHE A 17 -9.35 2.21 9.32
N VAL A 18 -8.20 2.90 9.25
CA VAL A 18 -7.33 3.23 10.39
C VAL A 18 -7.24 4.75 10.49
N PRO A 19 -7.81 5.38 11.51
CA PRO A 19 -7.77 6.82 11.69
C PRO A 19 -6.34 7.36 11.87
N LYS A 20 -6.18 8.66 11.62
CA LYS A 20 -4.96 9.41 11.95
C LYS A 20 -4.68 9.31 13.46
N GLY A 21 -3.44 9.04 13.83
CA GLY A 21 -3.02 8.89 15.24
C GLY A 21 -3.18 7.48 15.82
N GLU A 22 -3.88 6.59 15.12
CA GLU A 22 -4.04 5.22 15.57
C GLU A 22 -2.81 4.36 15.22
N LYS A 23 -2.62 3.29 15.97
CA LYS A 23 -1.59 2.29 15.67
C LYS A 23 -1.96 1.51 14.40
N ALA A 24 -0.94 1.01 13.73
CA ALA A 24 -1.15 0.09 12.61
C ALA A 24 -2.03 -1.08 13.01
N LYS A 25 -3.01 -1.41 12.16
CA LYS A 25 -3.94 -2.51 12.35
C LYS A 25 -3.53 -3.70 11.51
N GLN A 26 -3.34 -4.83 12.15
CA GLN A 26 -3.13 -6.11 11.46
C GLN A 26 -4.48 -6.76 11.15
N ILE A 27 -4.66 -7.23 9.93
CA ILE A 27 -5.83 -8.00 9.48
C ILE A 27 -5.38 -9.23 8.69
N PHE A 28 -6.24 -10.24 8.68
CA PHE A 28 -6.08 -11.44 7.86
C PHE A 28 -7.13 -11.43 6.75
N LEU A 29 -6.69 -11.63 5.53
CA LEU A 29 -7.57 -11.71 4.37
C LEU A 29 -8.12 -13.12 4.18
N PRO A 30 -9.19 -13.30 3.38
CA PRO A 30 -9.83 -14.60 3.15
C PRO A 30 -8.91 -15.69 2.56
N ASP A 31 -7.81 -15.29 1.90
CA ASP A 31 -6.81 -16.18 1.33
C ASP A 31 -5.66 -16.53 2.30
N GLY A 32 -5.74 -16.06 3.56
CA GLY A 32 -4.69 -16.22 4.56
C GLY A 32 -3.53 -15.22 4.43
N SER A 33 -3.62 -14.24 3.54
CA SER A 33 -2.65 -13.14 3.50
C SER A 33 -2.78 -12.26 4.73
N GLU A 34 -1.63 -11.78 5.25
CA GLU A 34 -1.56 -10.86 6.37
C GLU A 34 -1.33 -9.45 5.85
N VAL A 35 -2.07 -8.47 6.37
CA VAL A 35 -1.92 -7.06 5.98
C VAL A 35 -1.84 -6.20 7.24
N TRP A 36 -0.85 -5.33 7.29
CA TRP A 36 -0.76 -4.22 8.26
C TRP A 36 -1.19 -2.95 7.55
N VAL A 37 -2.21 -2.29 8.09
CA VAL A 37 -2.75 -1.03 7.56
C VAL A 37 -2.32 0.10 8.48
N ASN A 38 -1.63 1.11 7.92
CA ASN A 38 -1.07 2.22 8.69
C ASN A 38 -2.14 3.30 9.01
N ALA A 39 -1.78 4.25 9.88
CA ALA A 39 -2.63 5.41 10.20
C ALA A 39 -3.07 6.19 8.94
N GLU A 40 -4.26 6.79 8.99
CA GLU A 40 -4.86 7.57 7.90
C GLU A 40 -5.01 6.77 6.60
N SER A 41 -5.33 5.46 6.71
CA SER A 41 -5.42 4.56 5.56
C SER A 41 -6.76 3.84 5.49
N ILE A 42 -7.20 3.59 4.26
CA ILE A 42 -8.38 2.80 3.93
C ILE A 42 -7.96 1.65 3.02
N LEU A 43 -8.28 0.43 3.44
CA LEU A 43 -8.14 -0.77 2.62
C LEU A 43 -9.53 -1.36 2.38
N ILE A 44 -9.89 -1.57 1.11
CA ILE A 44 -11.15 -2.21 0.70
C ILE A 44 -10.83 -3.53 0.04
N TYR A 45 -11.43 -4.61 0.53
CA TYR A 45 -11.23 -5.96 0.05
C TYR A 45 -12.51 -6.79 0.15
N PRO A 46 -12.71 -7.82 -0.67
CA PRO A 46 -13.89 -8.67 -0.59
C PRO A 46 -13.81 -9.66 0.57
N ASN A 47 -14.97 -10.04 1.12
CA ASN A 47 -15.08 -11.09 2.13
C ASN A 47 -14.67 -12.48 1.60
N THR A 48 -14.63 -12.65 0.28
CA THR A 48 -14.12 -13.83 -0.43
C THR A 48 -13.59 -13.39 -1.79
N PHE A 49 -12.46 -13.92 -2.20
CA PHE A 49 -11.94 -13.67 -3.53
C PHE A 49 -12.60 -14.59 -4.54
N LYS A 50 -13.56 -14.08 -5.33
CA LYS A 50 -14.17 -14.77 -6.47
C LYS A 50 -13.41 -14.45 -7.75
N GLY A 51 -13.59 -15.27 -8.81
CA GLY A 51 -12.91 -15.08 -10.09
C GLY A 51 -11.41 -15.39 -10.05
N ASP A 52 -10.67 -14.85 -11.02
CA ASP A 52 -9.29 -15.25 -11.35
C ASP A 52 -8.21 -14.42 -10.62
N THR A 53 -8.60 -13.41 -9.87
CA THR A 53 -7.68 -12.52 -9.15
C THR A 53 -8.11 -12.29 -7.70
N ARG A 54 -7.15 -11.89 -6.87
CA ARG A 54 -7.36 -11.42 -5.49
C ARG A 54 -7.15 -9.91 -5.47
N THR A 55 -8.21 -9.16 -5.81
CA THR A 55 -8.11 -7.70 -5.99
C THR A 55 -8.60 -6.96 -4.75
N LEU A 56 -7.86 -5.93 -4.36
CA LEU A 56 -8.20 -5.00 -3.28
C LEU A 56 -7.76 -3.57 -3.62
N PHE A 57 -8.27 -2.58 -2.88
CA PHE A 57 -8.04 -1.16 -3.13
C PHE A 57 -7.43 -0.51 -1.90
N LEU A 58 -6.39 0.30 -2.12
CA LEU A 58 -5.68 1.01 -1.06
C LEU A 58 -5.66 2.52 -1.32
N ASN A 59 -6.06 3.29 -0.30
CA ASN A 59 -5.72 4.70 -0.16
C ASN A 59 -5.02 4.88 1.20
N GLY A 60 -3.73 5.19 1.20
CA GLY A 60 -2.91 5.25 2.39
C GLY A 60 -1.69 4.35 2.30
N GLU A 61 -1.28 3.76 3.41
CA GLU A 61 -0.12 2.87 3.47
C GLU A 61 -0.49 1.52 4.07
N ALA A 62 -0.05 0.45 3.41
CA ALA A 62 -0.18 -0.89 3.93
C ALA A 62 1.02 -1.77 3.55
N ASN A 63 1.34 -2.70 4.44
CA ASN A 63 2.31 -3.75 4.20
C ASN A 63 1.60 -5.08 4.03
N PHE A 64 1.92 -5.79 2.99
CA PHE A 64 1.27 -7.02 2.57
C PHE A 64 2.25 -8.18 2.66
N LYS A 65 1.87 -9.23 3.39
CA LYS A 65 2.52 -10.55 3.35
C LYS A 65 1.56 -11.51 2.70
N VAL A 66 1.73 -11.70 1.39
CA VAL A 66 0.76 -12.39 0.53
C VAL A 66 0.97 -13.88 0.56
N SER A 67 -0.11 -14.63 0.82
CA SER A 67 -0.14 -16.09 0.68
C SER A 67 0.14 -16.50 -0.76
N ARG A 68 1.04 -17.49 -0.93
CA ARG A 68 1.50 -17.91 -2.25
C ARG A 68 0.40 -18.63 -3.03
N ASP A 69 -0.02 -18.04 -4.13
CA ASP A 69 -0.88 -18.66 -5.13
C ASP A 69 -0.51 -18.15 -6.52
N LYS A 70 0.14 -19.01 -7.31
CA LYS A 70 0.58 -18.67 -8.67
C LYS A 70 -0.55 -18.66 -9.70
N LYS A 71 -1.70 -19.28 -9.38
CA LYS A 71 -2.82 -19.37 -10.29
C LYS A 71 -3.78 -18.20 -10.16
N LYS A 72 -3.74 -17.51 -9.01
CA LYS A 72 -4.65 -16.41 -8.69
C LYS A 72 -3.85 -15.19 -8.22
N PRO A 73 -3.45 -14.29 -9.13
CA PRO A 73 -2.67 -13.10 -8.80
C PRO A 73 -3.33 -12.23 -7.73
N PHE A 74 -2.53 -11.69 -6.82
CA PHE A 74 -2.93 -10.72 -5.81
C PHE A 74 -2.65 -9.32 -6.35
N ILE A 75 -3.68 -8.46 -6.42
CA ILE A 75 -3.58 -7.14 -7.06
C ILE A 75 -3.99 -6.06 -6.07
N VAL A 76 -3.04 -5.19 -5.71
CA VAL A 76 -3.30 -3.96 -4.95
C VAL A 76 -3.51 -2.83 -5.93
N LYS A 77 -4.73 -2.28 -5.97
CA LYS A 77 -5.07 -1.12 -6.78
C LYS A 77 -5.00 0.16 -5.96
N THR A 78 -4.22 1.12 -6.44
CA THR A 78 -4.18 2.48 -5.91
C THR A 78 -4.74 3.48 -6.93
N ALA A 79 -4.70 4.77 -6.62
CA ALA A 79 -5.12 5.80 -7.58
C ALA A 79 -4.26 5.82 -8.86
N THR A 80 -2.96 5.51 -8.76
CA THR A 80 -1.98 5.69 -9.83
C THR A 80 -1.24 4.43 -10.25
N LEU A 81 -1.20 3.41 -9.40
CA LEU A 81 -0.49 2.15 -9.66
C LEU A 81 -1.40 0.95 -9.43
N ASP A 82 -1.17 -0.10 -10.20
CA ASP A 82 -1.58 -1.47 -9.89
C ASP A 82 -0.33 -2.30 -9.56
N ILE A 83 -0.34 -2.99 -8.42
CA ILE A 83 0.75 -3.82 -7.94
C ILE A 83 0.30 -5.27 -7.90
N GLU A 84 0.92 -6.12 -8.71
CA GLU A 84 0.61 -7.55 -8.83
C GLU A 84 1.66 -8.40 -8.12
N ALA A 85 1.20 -9.36 -7.29
CA ALA A 85 2.00 -10.27 -6.50
C ALA A 85 1.50 -11.72 -6.60
N LEU A 86 2.40 -12.70 -6.43
CA LEU A 86 2.07 -14.13 -6.47
C LEU A 86 2.42 -14.88 -5.16
N GLY A 87 2.90 -14.16 -4.15
CA GLY A 87 3.38 -14.69 -2.88
C GLY A 87 4.65 -13.95 -2.47
N THR A 88 4.49 -12.76 -1.92
CA THR A 88 5.54 -11.76 -1.71
C THR A 88 5.26 -10.96 -0.45
N THR A 89 6.31 -10.35 0.10
CA THR A 89 6.18 -9.33 1.15
C THR A 89 6.57 -7.97 0.58
N PHE A 90 5.65 -6.99 0.62
CA PHE A 90 5.89 -5.67 0.06
C PHE A 90 5.05 -4.59 0.76
N ASN A 91 5.52 -3.35 0.67
CA ASN A 91 4.85 -2.16 1.19
C ASN A 91 4.34 -1.27 0.06
N VAL A 92 3.16 -0.70 0.23
CA VAL A 92 2.61 0.31 -0.70
C VAL A 92 2.20 1.54 0.09
N GLU A 93 2.71 2.72 -0.32
CA GLU A 93 2.32 4.03 0.20
C GLU A 93 1.64 4.82 -0.94
N SER A 94 0.36 5.16 -0.79
CA SER A 94 -0.45 5.88 -1.79
C SER A 94 -1.49 6.76 -1.12
N TYR A 95 -1.03 7.79 -0.39
CA TYR A 95 -1.93 8.75 0.24
C TYR A 95 -2.45 9.77 -0.77
N SER A 96 -3.76 10.08 -0.72
CA SER A 96 -4.38 11.05 -1.62
C SER A 96 -3.81 12.47 -1.51
N ASN A 97 -3.27 12.84 -0.33
CA ASN A 97 -2.62 14.12 -0.05
C ASN A 97 -1.10 14.13 -0.39
N SER A 98 -0.59 13.07 -1.04
CA SER A 98 0.78 12.98 -1.56
C SER A 98 0.75 12.86 -3.08
N PRO A 99 1.63 13.53 -3.83
CA PRO A 99 1.76 13.30 -5.26
C PRO A 99 2.39 11.94 -5.58
N GLN A 100 3.12 11.36 -4.63
CA GLN A 100 3.87 10.14 -4.84
C GLN A 100 3.09 8.90 -4.40
N THR A 101 3.18 7.87 -5.23
CA THR A 101 2.84 6.49 -4.88
C THR A 101 4.11 5.66 -4.90
N ILE A 102 4.34 4.91 -3.83
CA ILE A 102 5.59 4.20 -3.60
C ILE A 102 5.29 2.71 -3.37
N ALA A 103 5.97 1.84 -4.11
CA ALA A 103 5.94 0.40 -3.90
C ALA A 103 7.36 -0.08 -3.52
N THR A 104 7.50 -0.76 -2.39
CA THR A 104 8.79 -1.26 -1.87
C THR A 104 8.70 -2.77 -1.68
N LEU A 105 9.62 -3.52 -2.28
CA LEU A 105 9.63 -4.97 -2.19
C LEU A 105 10.59 -5.46 -1.11
N GLU A 106 10.08 -6.25 -0.16
CA GLU A 106 10.87 -6.92 0.88
C GLU A 106 11.32 -8.31 0.43
N GLU A 107 10.38 -9.13 -0.09
CA GLU A 107 10.65 -10.52 -0.47
C GLU A 107 9.83 -10.94 -1.69
N GLY A 108 10.43 -11.74 -2.57
CA GLY A 108 9.77 -12.30 -3.74
C GLY A 108 9.91 -11.43 -4.99
N LYS A 109 8.82 -11.23 -5.72
CA LYS A 109 8.74 -10.37 -6.91
C LYS A 109 7.37 -9.72 -7.00
N ILE A 110 7.31 -8.44 -7.36
CA ILE A 110 6.08 -7.75 -7.73
C ILE A 110 6.21 -7.13 -9.11
N LYS A 111 5.09 -7.05 -9.82
CA LYS A 111 4.95 -6.26 -11.02
C LYS A 111 4.19 -4.98 -10.67
N VAL A 112 4.76 -3.83 -11.00
CA VAL A 112 4.15 -2.52 -10.82
C VAL A 112 3.78 -1.98 -12.18
N SER A 113 2.52 -1.56 -12.35
CA SER A 113 1.99 -0.97 -13.57
C SER A 113 1.44 0.41 -13.29
N THR A 114 1.84 1.43 -14.05
CA THR A 114 1.27 2.78 -13.95
C THR A 114 -0.08 2.85 -14.65
N LYS A 115 -0.96 3.76 -14.17
CA LYS A 115 -2.27 4.02 -14.79
C LYS A 115 -2.25 5.20 -15.76
N ASP A 116 -1.10 5.50 -16.32
CA ASP A 116 -0.95 6.49 -17.38
C ASP A 116 -1.69 6.06 -18.67
N SER A 117 -1.91 6.99 -19.58
CA SER A 117 -2.50 6.70 -20.91
C SER A 117 -1.70 5.64 -21.69
N ILE A 118 -0.38 5.60 -21.46
CA ILE A 118 0.51 4.52 -21.90
C ILE A 118 1.08 3.89 -20.62
N PRO A 119 0.55 2.73 -20.19
CA PRO A 119 1.01 2.07 -18.98
C PRO A 119 2.49 1.68 -19.08
N HIS A 120 3.23 1.91 -18.01
CA HIS A 120 4.59 1.42 -17.86
C HIS A 120 4.59 0.28 -16.85
N GLU A 121 5.19 -0.85 -17.21
CA GLU A 121 5.31 -2.02 -16.36
C GLU A 121 6.77 -2.20 -15.91
N THR A 122 6.95 -2.50 -14.64
CA THR A 122 8.26 -2.77 -14.04
C THR A 122 8.16 -3.93 -13.07
N ILE A 123 9.16 -4.80 -13.06
CA ILE A 123 9.28 -5.89 -12.10
C ILE A 123 10.34 -5.48 -11.07
N LEU A 124 9.96 -5.51 -9.79
CA LEU A 124 10.88 -5.23 -8.69
C LEU A 124 11.50 -6.51 -8.11
N SER A 125 12.76 -6.39 -7.72
CA SER A 125 13.52 -7.34 -6.91
C SER A 125 13.57 -6.90 -5.45
N PRO A 126 13.89 -7.78 -4.48
CA PRO A 126 14.00 -7.41 -3.07
C PRO A 126 14.94 -6.21 -2.84
N ASN A 127 14.53 -5.32 -1.93
CA ASN A 127 15.18 -4.04 -1.63
C ASN A 127 15.09 -3.00 -2.75
N GLU A 128 14.27 -3.23 -3.78
CA GLU A 128 13.94 -2.17 -4.73
C GLU A 128 12.67 -1.45 -4.31
N GLN A 129 12.70 -0.13 -4.48
CA GLN A 129 11.60 0.79 -4.25
C GLN A 129 11.29 1.53 -5.53
N PHE A 130 10.05 1.39 -6.03
CA PHE A 130 9.54 2.16 -7.16
C PHE A 130 8.77 3.37 -6.63
N ILE A 131 9.12 4.55 -7.13
CA ILE A 131 8.44 5.81 -6.82
C ILE A 131 7.84 6.35 -8.10
N TYR A 132 6.54 6.60 -8.08
CA TYR A 132 5.80 7.27 -9.15
C TYR A 132 5.23 8.58 -8.63
N ASP A 133 5.53 9.67 -9.32
CA ASP A 133 4.98 11.00 -9.03
C ASP A 133 3.92 11.34 -10.08
N ARG A 134 2.66 11.54 -9.64
CA ARG A 134 1.51 11.76 -10.53
C ARG A 134 1.48 13.14 -11.18
N ASP A 135 2.14 14.13 -10.55
CA ASP A 135 2.11 15.51 -11.04
C ASP A 135 3.16 15.72 -12.16
N THR A 136 4.28 15.02 -12.05
CA THR A 136 5.38 15.07 -13.03
C THR A 136 5.44 13.87 -13.97
N HIS A 137 4.67 12.79 -13.67
CA HIS A 137 4.75 11.48 -14.31
C HIS A 137 6.15 10.85 -14.27
N SER A 138 7.01 11.31 -13.33
CA SER A 138 8.35 10.76 -13.15
C SER A 138 8.30 9.40 -12.46
N ARG A 139 9.27 8.56 -12.76
CA ARG A 139 9.43 7.20 -12.25
C ARG A 139 10.87 7.00 -11.83
N GLU A 140 11.07 6.49 -10.63
CA GLU A 140 12.38 6.23 -10.08
C GLU A 140 12.41 4.84 -9.45
N ILE A 141 13.56 4.17 -9.52
CA ILE A 141 13.83 2.94 -8.78
C ILE A 141 15.07 3.19 -7.92
N ASN A 142 14.89 2.99 -6.62
CA ASN A 142 15.94 3.17 -5.63
C ASN A 142 16.24 1.86 -4.91
N ILE A 143 17.49 1.65 -4.53
CA ILE A 143 17.87 0.55 -3.64
C ILE A 143 17.78 1.04 -2.20
N VAL A 144 16.99 0.33 -1.40
CA VAL A 144 16.66 0.70 -0.03
C VAL A 144 16.80 -0.50 0.93
N ASP A 145 16.80 -0.25 2.22
CA ASP A 145 16.58 -1.27 3.24
C ASP A 145 15.06 -1.43 3.45
N ALA A 146 14.45 -2.31 2.65
CA ALA A 146 12.99 -2.46 2.61
C ALA A 146 12.41 -2.91 3.94
N GLN A 147 13.09 -3.80 4.65
CA GLN A 147 12.65 -4.28 5.96
C GLN A 147 12.62 -3.14 6.98
N ARG A 148 13.64 -2.28 6.98
CA ARG A 148 13.73 -1.13 7.90
C ARG A 148 12.65 -0.09 7.61
N LEU A 149 12.33 0.14 6.32
CA LEU A 149 11.24 1.04 5.92
C LEU A 149 9.86 0.54 6.40
N SER A 150 9.68 -0.76 6.54
CA SER A 150 8.42 -1.39 7.00
C SER A 150 8.31 -1.54 8.52
N ASN A 151 9.30 -1.10 9.30
CA ASN A 151 9.27 -1.18 10.77
C ASN A 151 8.23 -0.25 11.43
N TRP A 152 7.55 0.59 10.65
CA TRP A 152 6.40 1.35 11.14
C TRP A 152 5.29 0.45 11.70
N LYS A 153 5.19 -0.81 11.25
CA LYS A 153 4.29 -1.85 11.80
C LYS A 153 4.52 -2.05 13.30
N GLU A 154 5.76 -1.92 13.72
CA GLU A 154 6.23 -2.04 15.10
C GLU A 154 6.29 -0.69 15.83
N GLY A 155 5.77 0.37 15.21
CA GLY A 155 5.78 1.72 15.75
C GLY A 155 7.09 2.49 15.55
N GLN A 156 8.09 1.93 14.86
CA GLN A 156 9.37 2.60 14.57
C GLN A 156 9.27 3.41 13.27
N LEU A 157 9.74 4.64 13.28
CA LEU A 157 9.87 5.45 12.06
C LEU A 157 11.33 5.48 11.64
N TYR A 158 11.57 5.21 10.37
CA TYR A 158 12.89 5.29 9.77
C TYR A 158 12.91 6.29 8.64
N PHE A 159 13.82 7.25 8.71
CA PHE A 159 14.03 8.26 7.68
C PHE A 159 15.48 8.23 7.23
N LYS A 160 15.72 8.17 5.94
CA LYS A 160 17.02 8.29 5.33
C LYS A 160 16.91 9.23 4.14
N ASN A 161 17.54 10.40 4.24
CA ASN A 161 17.49 11.42 3.19
C ASN A 161 16.05 11.78 2.75
N ALA A 162 15.09 11.72 3.68
CA ALA A 162 13.70 12.03 3.38
C ALA A 162 13.51 13.55 3.34
N PRO A 163 12.76 14.09 2.35
CA PRO A 163 12.39 15.49 2.34
C PRO A 163 11.68 15.87 3.65
N PHE A 164 11.99 17.05 4.17
CA PHE A 164 11.42 17.52 5.45
C PHE A 164 9.89 17.49 5.48
N GLY A 165 9.24 17.86 4.37
CA GLY A 165 7.79 17.78 4.25
C GLY A 165 7.22 16.36 4.37
N LYS A 166 7.96 15.34 3.88
CA LYS A 166 7.56 13.93 4.06
C LYS A 166 7.67 13.52 5.53
N LEU A 167 8.75 13.92 6.20
CA LEU A 167 8.93 13.68 7.64
C LEU A 167 7.79 14.30 8.45
N VAL A 168 7.47 15.56 8.19
CA VAL A 168 6.37 16.28 8.88
C VAL A 168 5.05 15.53 8.69
N LYS A 169 4.66 15.23 7.45
CA LYS A 169 3.42 14.49 7.16
C LYS A 169 3.35 13.14 7.85
N THR A 170 4.46 12.41 7.92
CA THR A 170 4.52 11.12 8.61
C THR A 170 4.31 11.26 10.11
N ILE A 171 4.93 12.26 10.74
CA ILE A 171 4.74 12.55 12.17
C ILE A 171 3.32 13.03 12.46
N GLU A 172 2.79 13.95 11.65
CA GLU A 172 1.41 14.43 11.78
C GLU A 172 0.40 13.30 11.72
N ARG A 173 0.61 12.35 10.79
CA ARG A 173 -0.24 11.18 10.61
C ARG A 173 -0.16 10.24 11.81
N LYS A 174 1.06 9.94 12.27
CA LYS A 174 1.29 8.98 13.36
C LYS A 174 0.78 9.46 14.70
N TYR A 175 0.90 10.76 14.99
CA TYR A 175 0.59 11.32 16.31
C TYR A 175 -0.67 12.17 16.33
N ASN A 176 -1.36 12.31 15.21
CA ASN A 176 -2.55 13.18 15.06
C ASN A 176 -2.29 14.62 15.54
N VAL A 177 -1.18 15.16 15.12
CA VAL A 177 -0.77 16.55 15.41
C VAL A 177 -0.71 17.35 14.12
N THR A 178 -0.66 18.68 14.24
CA THR A 178 -0.39 19.60 13.15
C THR A 178 0.93 20.31 13.43
N ILE A 179 1.86 20.26 12.48
CA ILE A 179 3.19 20.89 12.59
C ILE A 179 3.20 22.10 11.67
N LEU A 180 3.31 23.29 12.29
CA LEU A 180 3.46 24.53 11.53
C LEU A 180 4.94 24.77 11.24
N TYR A 181 5.28 24.92 9.97
CA TYR A 181 6.64 25.22 9.53
C TYR A 181 6.62 26.05 8.25
N ASP A 182 7.71 26.76 7.99
CA ASP A 182 7.91 27.54 6.77
C ASP A 182 8.27 26.59 5.61
N GLN A 183 7.30 26.29 4.76
CA GLN A 183 7.45 25.35 3.64
C GLN A 183 8.50 25.81 2.63
N GLU A 184 8.60 27.13 2.37
CA GLU A 184 9.57 27.65 1.40
C GLU A 184 11.01 27.50 1.91
N LYS A 185 11.22 27.66 3.22
CA LYS A 185 12.54 27.49 3.85
C LYS A 185 13.05 26.05 3.76
N TYR A 186 12.15 25.05 3.79
CA TYR A 186 12.51 23.63 3.85
C TYR A 186 12.17 22.86 2.58
N LYS A 187 11.88 23.56 1.47
CA LYS A 187 11.48 22.94 0.20
C LYS A 187 12.56 22.06 -0.44
N ASN A 188 13.84 22.36 -0.15
CA ASN A 188 15.01 21.68 -0.70
C ASN A 188 15.83 20.90 0.33
N ASN A 189 15.29 20.66 1.50
CA ASN A 189 15.92 19.90 2.59
C ASN A 189 15.26 18.54 2.77
#